data_37ef9be986e7496c1632cbde2ce8f580
#
_entry.id   37ef9be986e7496c1632cbde2ce8f580
#
_cell.length_a   1.000
_cell.length_b   1.000
_cell.length_c   1.000
_cell.angle_alpha   90.00
_cell.angle_beta   90.00
_cell.angle_gamma   90.00
#
_symmetry.space_group_name_H-M   'P 1'
#
loop_
_entity.id
_entity.type
_entity.pdbx_description
1 polymer ?
#
loop_
_entity_poly.entity_id
_entity_poly.type
_entity_poly.pdbx_seq_one_letter_code
_entity_poly.pdbx_strand_id
1 'polypeptide(L)'
;MGLTKGIVMLLTPEQQEEIDQLRSNPQLTLRAVAPGMEEHLYSAKPVLDHGFVRVIDYMGDDAAICQAARVSYGKGTKSVQNDAGLIRYLMRHWHSTPFEMCEIKLHVKLPVFVARQWIRHRTANVNEYSARYSILDREFYIPEPDSLAAQSVVNNQGRGQVLQGAEAARVLEILKSDSNR
;
A
#
# COMPACT_ATOMS: atom_id res chain seq x y z
N MET A 1 6.41 -22.20 -23.18
CA MET A 1 6.93 -21.61 -21.93
C MET A 1 7.21 -20.14 -22.20
N GLY A 2 6.20 -19.30 -22.18
CA GLY A 2 6.27 -17.87 -22.45
C GLY A 2 6.09 -17.13 -21.14
N LEU A 3 7.18 -16.57 -20.62
CA LEU A 3 7.14 -15.61 -19.52
C LEU A 3 6.39 -14.37 -20.02
N THR A 4 5.16 -14.20 -19.57
CA THR A 4 4.44 -12.93 -19.65
C THR A 4 5.30 -11.90 -18.95
N LYS A 5 5.91 -11.02 -19.74
CA LYS A 5 6.54 -9.80 -19.21
C LYS A 5 5.42 -8.97 -18.57
N GLY A 6 5.30 -9.03 -17.26
CA GLY A 6 4.52 -8.07 -16.53
C GLY A 6 4.99 -6.67 -16.96
N ILE A 7 4.05 -5.81 -17.28
CA ILE A 7 4.32 -4.39 -17.53
C ILE A 7 4.82 -3.85 -16.18
N VAL A 8 6.14 -3.79 -16.04
CA VAL A 8 6.76 -3.05 -14.94
C VAL A 8 6.44 -1.60 -15.25
N MET A 9 5.68 -0.95 -14.38
CA MET A 9 5.52 0.49 -14.46
C MET A 9 6.91 1.11 -14.37
N LEU A 10 7.42 1.52 -15.48
CA LEU A 10 8.68 2.24 -15.53
C LEU A 10 8.39 3.64 -15.00
N LEU A 11 9.03 3.98 -13.90
CA LEU A 11 9.08 5.37 -13.44
C LEU A 11 9.62 6.23 -14.58
N THR A 12 9.14 7.47 -14.70
CA THR A 12 9.77 8.39 -15.64
C THR A 12 11.22 8.64 -15.20
N PRO A 13 12.12 9.00 -16.13
CA PRO A 13 13.49 9.33 -15.77
C PRO A 13 13.58 10.37 -14.67
N GLU A 14 12.72 11.39 -14.70
CA GLU A 14 12.67 12.46 -13.70
C GLU A 14 12.24 11.93 -12.34
N GLN A 15 11.26 11.02 -12.28
CA GLN A 15 10.83 10.37 -11.04
C GLN A 15 11.92 9.49 -10.45
N GLN A 16 12.66 8.78 -11.30
CA GLN A 16 13.80 7.96 -10.85
C GLN A 16 14.92 8.85 -10.32
N GLU A 17 15.24 9.93 -11.00
CA GLU A 17 16.25 10.89 -10.57
C GLU A 17 15.91 11.54 -9.22
N GLU A 18 14.64 11.93 -9.02
CA GLU A 18 14.16 12.43 -7.72
C GLU A 18 14.40 11.41 -6.60
N ILE A 19 14.06 10.14 -6.83
CA ILE A 19 14.26 9.06 -5.85
C ILE A 19 15.75 8.88 -5.54
N ASP A 20 16.59 8.85 -6.57
CA ASP A 20 18.03 8.66 -6.44
C ASP A 20 18.68 9.83 -5.68
N GLN A 21 18.24 11.06 -5.93
CA GLN A 21 18.67 12.25 -5.18
C GLN A 21 18.29 12.16 -3.70
N LEU A 22 17.05 11.80 -3.39
CA LEU A 22 16.58 11.63 -2.00
C LEU A 22 17.38 10.55 -1.25
N ARG A 23 17.73 9.46 -1.93
CA ARG A 23 18.47 8.34 -1.33
C ARG A 23 19.97 8.58 -1.24
N SER A 24 20.52 9.44 -2.08
CA SER A 24 21.97 9.71 -2.13
C SER A 24 22.46 10.72 -1.09
N ASN A 25 21.55 11.41 -0.41
CA ASN A 25 21.86 12.43 0.58
C ASN A 25 21.32 12.08 1.98
N PRO A 26 21.85 11.04 2.65
CA PRO A 26 21.40 10.66 3.97
C PRO A 26 21.71 11.74 5.00
N GLN A 27 20.76 11.99 5.90
CA GLN A 27 20.91 12.91 7.00
C GLN A 27 21.12 12.15 8.32
N LEU A 28 22.01 12.64 9.17
CA LEU A 28 22.16 12.11 10.52
C LEU A 28 20.95 12.52 11.36
N THR A 29 20.33 11.56 12.03
CA THR A 29 19.19 11.78 12.91
C THR A 29 19.30 10.91 14.17
N LEU A 30 18.71 11.38 15.27
CA LEU A 30 18.61 10.64 16.54
C LEU A 30 17.19 10.06 16.72
N ARG A 31 16.64 9.44 15.69
CA ARG A 31 15.36 8.75 15.76
C ARG A 31 15.53 7.23 15.81
N ALA A 32 14.49 6.51 16.25
CA ALA A 32 14.44 5.06 16.06
C ALA A 32 14.48 4.73 14.56
N VAL A 33 15.24 3.73 14.19
CA VAL A 33 15.45 3.29 12.81
C VAL A 33 15.06 1.83 12.66
N ALA A 34 14.13 1.54 11.74
CA ALA A 34 13.77 0.20 11.33
C ALA A 34 14.49 -0.14 10.01
N PRO A 35 15.54 -1.01 10.02
CA PRO A 35 16.35 -1.25 8.82
C PRO A 35 15.54 -1.68 7.59
N GLY A 36 14.51 -2.52 7.78
CA GLY A 36 13.64 -2.91 6.68
C GLY A 36 12.81 -1.77 6.09
N MET A 37 12.50 -0.73 6.87
CA MET A 37 11.82 0.46 6.34
C MET A 37 12.79 1.35 5.58
N GLU A 38 14.01 1.53 6.09
CA GLU A 38 15.07 2.29 5.41
C GLU A 38 15.39 1.71 4.03
N GLU A 39 15.39 0.38 3.90
CA GLU A 39 15.58 -0.31 2.62
C GLU A 39 14.51 0.06 1.59
N HIS A 40 13.29 0.37 2.05
CA HIS A 40 12.14 0.62 1.19
C HIS A 40 11.75 2.09 1.04
N LEU A 41 12.39 3.00 1.79
CA LEU A 41 12.12 4.43 1.68
C LEU A 41 12.26 4.91 0.23
N TYR A 42 11.28 5.68 -0.21
CA TYR A 42 11.14 6.30 -1.53
C TYR A 42 11.04 5.32 -2.71
N SER A 43 11.25 4.04 -2.51
CA SER A 43 11.14 3.03 -3.56
C SER A 43 9.67 2.72 -3.86
N ALA A 44 9.23 3.03 -5.08
CA ALA A 44 7.89 2.68 -5.52
C ALA A 44 7.78 1.17 -5.80
N LYS A 45 6.81 0.53 -5.20
CA LYS A 45 6.45 -0.87 -5.45
C LYS A 45 5.23 -0.88 -6.36
N PRO A 46 5.35 -1.37 -7.60
CA PRO A 46 4.23 -1.38 -8.55
C PRO A 46 3.10 -2.29 -8.04
N VAL A 47 1.88 -1.89 -8.30
CA VAL A 47 0.67 -2.66 -7.99
C VAL A 47 -0.21 -2.67 -9.23
N LEU A 48 -0.43 -3.85 -9.81
CA LEU A 48 -1.15 -4.03 -11.06
C LEU A 48 -0.50 -3.24 -12.21
N ASP A 49 -1.32 -2.54 -13.02
CA ASP A 49 -0.90 -1.82 -14.22
C ASP A 49 -0.33 -0.42 -13.94
N HIS A 50 -1.11 0.46 -13.32
CA HIS A 50 -0.76 1.87 -13.10
C HIS A 50 -0.61 2.24 -11.62
N GLY A 51 -0.85 1.32 -10.71
CA GLY A 51 -0.80 1.55 -9.28
C GLY A 51 0.60 1.40 -8.70
N PHE A 52 0.84 2.03 -7.55
CA PHE A 52 2.02 1.79 -6.74
C PHE A 52 1.78 2.09 -5.27
N VAL A 53 2.65 1.55 -4.43
CA VAL A 53 2.80 1.92 -3.02
C VAL A 53 4.25 2.30 -2.78
N ARG A 54 4.47 3.44 -2.12
CA ARG A 54 5.80 3.98 -1.78
C ARG A 54 5.82 4.42 -0.32
N VAL A 55 6.79 3.98 0.44
CA VAL A 55 7.03 4.49 1.79
C VAL A 55 7.70 5.85 1.69
N ILE A 56 7.12 6.87 2.31
CA ILE A 56 7.68 8.23 2.34
C ILE A 56 8.38 8.53 3.66
N ASP A 57 7.81 8.01 4.76
CA ASP A 57 8.34 8.25 6.10
C ASP A 57 7.74 7.22 7.07
N TYR A 58 8.34 7.07 8.22
CA TYR A 58 7.80 6.23 9.28
C TYR A 58 8.23 6.73 10.66
N MET A 59 7.53 6.34 11.69
CA MET A 59 7.86 6.63 13.09
C MET A 59 7.79 5.34 13.90
N GLY A 60 8.85 5.05 14.64
CA GLY A 60 8.94 3.90 15.53
C GLY A 60 9.49 2.63 14.87
N ASP A 61 9.64 1.63 15.70
CA ASP A 61 10.13 0.29 15.38
C ASP A 61 9.51 -0.75 16.34
N ASP A 62 9.91 -2.00 16.23
CA ASP A 62 9.45 -3.07 17.14
C ASP A 62 9.76 -2.79 18.61
N ALA A 63 10.90 -2.12 18.89
CA ALA A 63 11.27 -1.75 20.24
C ALA A 63 10.33 -0.67 20.80
N ALA A 64 9.88 0.28 19.97
CA ALA A 64 8.93 1.32 20.36
C ALA A 64 7.57 0.70 20.78
N ILE A 65 7.08 -0.31 20.05
CA ILE A 65 5.86 -1.07 20.41
C ILE A 65 6.01 -1.70 21.79
N CYS A 66 7.13 -2.39 22.01
CA CYS A 66 7.42 -3.04 23.28
C CYS A 66 7.59 -2.05 24.43
N GLN A 67 8.22 -0.92 24.17
CA GLN A 67 8.37 0.15 25.14
C GLN A 67 7.01 0.73 25.54
N ALA A 68 6.15 1.00 24.58
CA ALA A 68 4.80 1.48 24.83
C ALA A 68 3.99 0.49 25.69
N ALA A 69 4.05 -0.80 25.38
CA ALA A 69 3.38 -1.83 26.19
C ALA A 69 3.92 -1.90 27.63
N ARG A 70 5.21 -1.66 27.82
CA ARG A 70 5.87 -1.76 29.14
C ARG A 70 5.77 -0.51 30.01
N VAL A 71 5.31 0.60 29.46
CA VAL A 71 5.08 1.85 30.24
C VAL A 71 4.22 1.56 31.48
N SER A 72 3.20 0.74 31.34
CA SER A 72 2.32 0.36 32.46
C SER A 72 3.04 -0.37 33.61
N TYR A 73 4.21 -0.93 33.37
CA TYR A 73 4.99 -1.66 34.36
C TYR A 73 6.21 -0.89 34.90
N GLY A 74 6.47 0.32 34.37
CA GLY A 74 7.57 1.18 34.81
C GLY A 74 8.99 0.62 34.63
N LYS A 75 9.17 -0.44 33.84
CA LYS A 75 10.43 -1.21 33.76
C LYS A 75 11.19 -1.10 32.44
N GLY A 76 10.79 -0.22 31.51
CA GLY A 76 11.51 -0.01 30.26
C GLY A 76 11.69 -1.26 29.39
N THR A 77 12.49 -1.16 28.34
CA THR A 77 12.77 -2.27 27.41
C THR A 77 13.75 -3.27 28.05
N LYS A 78 13.31 -4.51 28.19
CA LYS A 78 14.19 -5.66 28.47
C LYS A 78 14.73 -6.19 27.14
N SER A 79 15.59 -7.11 27.04
CA SER A 79 16.29 -7.53 25.83
C SER A 79 15.39 -7.78 24.59
N VAL A 80 15.93 -7.53 23.39
CA VAL A 80 15.32 -7.73 22.06
C VAL A 80 14.72 -9.15 21.86
N GLN A 81 15.30 -10.18 22.47
CA GLN A 81 14.80 -11.55 22.37
C GLN A 81 13.39 -11.73 22.99
N ASN A 82 13.04 -10.94 23.98
CA ASN A 82 11.71 -10.96 24.59
C ASN A 82 10.70 -10.10 23.84
N ASP A 83 11.14 -9.20 22.97
CA ASP A 83 10.28 -8.26 22.27
C ASP A 83 9.41 -8.93 21.21
N ALA A 84 9.96 -9.84 20.41
CA ALA A 84 9.17 -10.61 19.44
C ALA A 84 8.09 -11.48 20.11
N GLY A 85 8.35 -12.00 21.31
CA GLY A 85 7.37 -12.75 22.11
C GLY A 85 6.23 -11.83 22.60
N LEU A 86 6.59 -10.65 23.08
CA LEU A 86 5.62 -9.65 23.53
C LEU A 86 4.75 -9.14 22.38
N ILE A 87 5.33 -8.80 21.23
CA ILE A 87 4.58 -8.36 20.05
C ILE A 87 3.56 -9.43 19.64
N ARG A 88 3.97 -10.70 19.53
CA ARG A 88 3.05 -11.80 19.22
C ARG A 88 1.95 -11.96 20.27
N TYR A 89 2.24 -11.76 21.54
CA TYR A 89 1.23 -11.77 22.60
C TYR A 89 0.23 -10.63 22.42
N LEU A 90 0.70 -9.39 22.23
CA LEU A 90 -0.14 -8.22 22.01
C LEU A 90 -1.07 -8.40 20.82
N MET A 91 -0.54 -8.89 19.68
CA MET A 91 -1.33 -9.18 18.48
C MET A 91 -2.40 -10.23 18.75
N ARG A 92 -2.05 -11.33 19.39
CA ARG A 92 -3.00 -12.44 19.68
C ARG A 92 -4.14 -12.00 20.58
N HIS A 93 -3.88 -11.08 21.50
CA HIS A 93 -4.85 -10.60 22.48
C HIS A 93 -5.49 -9.26 22.12
N TRP A 94 -5.30 -8.80 20.87
CA TRP A 94 -5.91 -7.56 20.36
C TRP A 94 -5.55 -6.30 21.15
N HIS A 95 -4.37 -6.25 21.74
CA HIS A 95 -3.85 -5.05 22.39
C HIS A 95 -3.30 -4.09 21.32
N SER A 96 -4.17 -3.26 20.73
CA SER A 96 -3.84 -2.41 19.58
C SER A 96 -3.01 -1.18 19.95
N THR A 97 -3.29 -0.54 21.08
CA THR A 97 -2.68 0.75 21.46
C THR A 97 -1.16 0.81 21.36
N PRO A 98 -0.37 -0.22 21.76
CA PRO A 98 1.09 -0.17 21.59
C PRO A 98 1.52 -0.06 20.12
N PHE A 99 0.76 -0.64 19.18
CA PHE A 99 1.04 -0.56 17.74
C PHE A 99 0.68 0.82 17.17
N GLU A 100 -0.30 1.51 17.75
CA GLU A 100 -0.72 2.86 17.36
C GLU A 100 0.34 3.92 17.70
N MET A 101 1.37 3.57 18.47
CA MET A 101 2.54 4.40 18.72
C MET A 101 3.57 4.38 17.58
N CYS A 102 3.31 3.62 16.54
CA CYS A 102 4.12 3.59 15.31
C CYS A 102 3.25 4.00 14.13
N GLU A 103 3.84 4.76 13.21
CA GLU A 103 3.15 5.25 12.02
C GLU A 103 3.96 4.97 10.76
N ILE A 104 3.28 4.77 9.64
CA ILE A 104 3.89 4.66 8.31
C ILE A 104 3.18 5.64 7.39
N LYS A 105 3.94 6.54 6.78
CA LYS A 105 3.44 7.45 5.75
C LYS A 105 3.64 6.81 4.36
N LEU A 106 2.54 6.60 3.68
CA LEU A 106 2.53 6.00 2.35
C LEU A 106 2.10 7.02 1.30
N HIS A 107 2.77 6.98 0.15
CA HIS A 107 2.24 7.55 -1.09
C HIS A 107 1.68 6.39 -1.93
N VAL A 108 0.42 6.49 -2.27
CA VAL A 108 -0.29 5.40 -2.96
C VAL A 108 -1.00 5.95 -4.19
N LYS A 109 -0.80 5.30 -5.32
CA LYS A 109 -1.58 5.50 -6.54
C LYS A 109 -2.51 4.32 -6.71
N LEU A 110 -3.81 4.57 -6.79
CA LEU A 110 -4.83 3.52 -6.85
C LEU A 110 -6.09 4.05 -7.56
N PRO A 111 -6.94 3.14 -8.08
CA PRO A 111 -8.23 3.52 -8.68
C PRO A 111 -9.14 4.20 -7.66
N VAL A 112 -9.94 5.17 -8.12
CA VAL A 112 -10.86 5.95 -7.29
C VAL A 112 -11.83 5.06 -6.50
N PHE A 113 -12.35 3.97 -7.11
CA PHE A 113 -13.27 3.08 -6.42
C PHE A 113 -12.61 2.31 -5.26
N VAL A 114 -11.31 2.01 -5.34
CA VAL A 114 -10.54 1.44 -4.22
C VAL A 114 -10.30 2.49 -3.15
N ALA A 115 -9.89 3.71 -3.54
CA ALA A 115 -9.68 4.82 -2.62
C ALA A 115 -10.93 5.10 -1.79
N ARG A 116 -12.11 5.09 -2.43
CA ARG A 116 -13.41 5.33 -1.76
C ARG A 116 -13.74 4.28 -0.69
N GLN A 117 -13.28 3.06 -0.83
CA GLN A 117 -13.40 2.03 0.20
C GLN A 117 -12.35 2.23 1.29
N TRP A 118 -11.11 2.52 0.91
CA TRP A 118 -10.01 2.63 1.87
C TRP A 118 -10.17 3.80 2.84
N ILE A 119 -10.55 4.98 2.38
CA ILE A 119 -10.75 6.16 3.25
C ILE A 119 -11.88 6.00 4.28
N ARG A 120 -12.67 4.94 4.20
CA ARG A 120 -13.67 4.61 5.25
C ARG A 120 -13.01 4.03 6.50
N HIS A 121 -11.78 3.57 6.42
CA HIS A 121 -10.97 3.18 7.57
C HIS A 121 -10.33 4.42 8.19
N ARG A 122 -11.01 4.99 9.17
CA ARG A 122 -10.76 6.36 9.70
C ARG A 122 -9.57 6.46 10.68
N THR A 123 -8.82 5.40 10.89
CA THR A 123 -7.62 5.42 11.74
C THR A 123 -6.43 6.10 11.06
N ALA A 124 -6.45 6.22 9.74
CA ALA A 124 -5.41 6.88 8.96
C ALA A 124 -5.73 8.35 8.70
N ASN A 125 -4.70 9.21 8.72
CA ASN A 125 -4.76 10.54 8.14
C ASN A 125 -4.61 10.43 6.63
N VAL A 126 -5.46 11.10 5.86
CA VAL A 126 -5.49 11.00 4.40
C VAL A 126 -5.42 12.39 3.78
N ASN A 127 -4.56 12.52 2.77
CA ASN A 127 -4.53 13.65 1.87
C ASN A 127 -4.65 13.14 0.42
N GLU A 128 -5.61 13.64 -0.34
CA GLU A 128 -5.87 13.21 -1.70
C GLU A 128 -5.41 14.27 -2.71
N TYR A 129 -4.97 13.79 -3.87
CA TYR A 129 -4.71 14.62 -5.04
C TYR A 129 -6.01 15.31 -5.51
N SER A 130 -5.96 16.61 -5.71
CA SER A 130 -7.17 17.39 -6.04
C SER A 130 -7.30 17.62 -7.55
N ALA A 131 -8.32 17.02 -8.15
CA ALA A 131 -8.71 17.29 -9.54
C ALA A 131 -9.16 18.74 -9.82
N ARG A 132 -9.36 19.55 -8.78
CA ARG A 132 -9.70 20.99 -8.95
C ARG A 132 -8.50 21.85 -9.31
N TYR A 133 -7.29 21.39 -8.98
CA TYR A 133 -6.06 22.15 -9.18
C TYR A 133 -5.13 21.56 -10.23
N SER A 134 -5.37 20.29 -10.60
CA SER A 134 -4.53 19.59 -11.56
C SER A 134 -5.38 18.68 -12.43
N ILE A 135 -4.95 18.51 -13.67
CA ILE A 135 -5.55 17.52 -14.58
C ILE A 135 -5.11 16.14 -14.09
N LEU A 136 -6.07 15.27 -13.83
CA LEU A 136 -5.79 13.87 -13.53
C LEU A 136 -5.23 13.17 -14.78
N ASP A 137 -4.33 12.21 -14.55
CA ASP A 137 -3.88 11.31 -15.60
C ASP A 137 -5.09 10.58 -16.21
N ARG A 138 -5.07 10.42 -17.52
CA ARG A 138 -6.10 9.65 -18.23
C ARG A 138 -5.80 8.15 -18.16
N GLU A 139 -5.58 7.66 -16.96
CA GLU A 139 -5.31 6.27 -16.69
C GLU A 139 -6.53 5.62 -16.06
N PHE A 140 -7.04 4.59 -16.70
CA PHE A 140 -8.19 3.84 -16.24
C PHE A 140 -7.77 2.42 -15.93
N TYR A 141 -8.24 1.91 -14.79
CA TYR A 141 -8.02 0.52 -14.45
C TYR A 141 -8.85 -0.38 -15.37
N ILE A 142 -8.17 -1.17 -16.18
CA ILE A 142 -8.78 -2.21 -17.01
C ILE A 142 -8.31 -3.56 -16.45
N PRO A 143 -9.23 -4.37 -15.90
CA PRO A 143 -8.84 -5.64 -15.30
C PRO A 143 -8.31 -6.63 -16.35
N GLU A 144 -7.36 -7.46 -15.94
CA GLU A 144 -6.95 -8.62 -16.74
C GLU A 144 -8.12 -9.58 -16.94
N PRO A 145 -8.16 -10.36 -18.04
CA PRO A 145 -9.27 -11.29 -18.32
C PRO A 145 -9.61 -12.20 -17.14
N ASP A 146 -8.60 -12.73 -16.46
CA ASP A 146 -8.76 -13.61 -15.30
C ASP A 146 -9.29 -12.90 -14.05
N SER A 147 -9.29 -11.58 -14.07
CA SER A 147 -9.83 -10.73 -13.02
C SER A 147 -11.27 -10.32 -13.28
N LEU A 148 -11.84 -10.58 -14.45
CA LEU A 148 -13.24 -10.35 -14.74
C LEU A 148 -14.09 -11.48 -14.17
N ALA A 149 -15.04 -11.16 -13.30
CA ALA A 149 -15.95 -12.12 -12.72
C ALA A 149 -17.35 -11.53 -12.61
N ALA A 150 -18.34 -12.40 -12.76
CA ALA A 150 -19.72 -12.05 -12.45
C ALA A 150 -19.87 -11.74 -10.96
N GLN A 151 -20.91 -11.00 -10.59
CA GLN A 151 -21.28 -10.82 -9.19
C GLN A 151 -21.78 -12.15 -8.60
N SER A 152 -21.40 -12.44 -7.37
CA SER A 152 -21.89 -13.63 -6.67
C SER A 152 -23.41 -13.54 -6.42
N VAL A 153 -24.11 -14.61 -6.77
CA VAL A 153 -25.57 -14.73 -6.51
C VAL A 153 -25.88 -15.15 -5.06
N VAL A 154 -24.89 -15.68 -4.35
CA VAL A 154 -25.03 -16.12 -2.95
C VAL A 154 -24.72 -14.98 -1.98
N ASN A 155 -23.66 -14.26 -2.29
CA ASN A 155 -23.22 -13.10 -1.52
C ASN A 155 -23.09 -11.92 -2.49
N ASN A 156 -24.06 -11.07 -2.57
CA ASN A 156 -24.15 -9.97 -3.54
C ASN A 156 -22.97 -8.97 -3.49
N GLN A 157 -22.08 -9.09 -2.52
CA GLN A 157 -20.83 -8.30 -2.42
C GLN A 157 -19.60 -9.07 -2.88
N GLY A 158 -19.71 -10.38 -3.12
CA GLY A 158 -18.61 -11.25 -3.51
C GLY A 158 -18.49 -11.41 -5.03
N ARG A 159 -17.37 -11.98 -5.44
CA ARG A 159 -17.13 -12.40 -6.83
C ARG A 159 -17.76 -13.78 -7.07
N GLY A 160 -18.38 -13.93 -8.21
CA GLY A 160 -18.88 -15.19 -8.75
C GLY A 160 -17.86 -15.87 -9.67
N GLN A 161 -18.36 -16.54 -10.70
CA GLN A 161 -17.51 -17.20 -11.69
C GLN A 161 -16.75 -16.19 -12.54
N VAL A 162 -15.51 -16.53 -12.88
CA VAL A 162 -14.70 -15.76 -13.82
C VAL A 162 -15.36 -15.85 -15.21
N LEU A 163 -15.51 -14.71 -15.85
CA LEU A 163 -16.02 -14.62 -17.21
C LEU A 163 -15.03 -15.26 -18.19
N GLN A 164 -15.52 -15.98 -19.16
CA GLN A 164 -14.68 -16.71 -20.11
C GLN A 164 -15.10 -16.45 -21.57
N GLY A 165 -14.15 -16.68 -22.48
CA GLY A 165 -14.40 -16.67 -23.92
C GLY A 165 -14.95 -15.34 -24.45
N ALA A 166 -16.00 -15.42 -25.26
CA ALA A 166 -16.57 -14.26 -25.95
C ALA A 166 -17.18 -13.21 -24.98
N GLU A 167 -17.67 -13.64 -23.82
CA GLU A 167 -18.26 -12.73 -22.83
C GLU A 167 -17.19 -11.85 -22.18
N ALA A 168 -16.08 -12.45 -21.75
CA ALA A 168 -14.94 -11.71 -21.21
C ALA A 168 -14.36 -10.73 -22.24
N ALA A 169 -14.20 -11.19 -23.49
CA ALA A 169 -13.71 -10.35 -24.59
C ALA A 169 -14.61 -9.14 -24.84
N ARG A 170 -15.94 -9.34 -24.86
CA ARG A 170 -16.91 -8.26 -25.05
C ARG A 170 -16.85 -7.23 -23.92
N VAL A 171 -16.76 -7.67 -22.66
CA VAL A 171 -16.66 -6.75 -21.51
C VAL A 171 -15.38 -5.92 -21.58
N LEU A 172 -14.25 -6.56 -21.90
CA LEU A 172 -12.97 -5.85 -22.06
C LEU A 172 -13.02 -4.81 -23.19
N GLU A 173 -13.65 -5.14 -24.31
CA GLU A 173 -13.82 -4.21 -25.43
C GLU A 173 -14.62 -2.98 -25.01
N ILE A 174 -15.73 -3.18 -24.30
CA ILE A 174 -16.55 -2.08 -23.76
C ILE A 174 -15.72 -1.20 -22.81
N LEU A 175 -15.02 -1.80 -21.86
CA LEU A 175 -14.18 -1.06 -20.90
C LEU A 175 -13.11 -0.23 -21.61
N LYS A 176 -12.40 -0.81 -22.58
CA LYS A 176 -11.39 -0.10 -23.38
C LYS A 176 -11.98 1.02 -24.21
N SER A 177 -13.13 0.78 -24.83
CA SER A 177 -13.82 1.78 -25.64
C SER A 177 -14.27 2.99 -24.79
N ASP A 178 -14.85 2.73 -23.62
CA ASP A 178 -15.36 3.79 -22.74
C ASP A 178 -14.23 4.56 -22.05
N SER A 179 -13.09 3.93 -21.80
CA SER A 179 -11.89 4.58 -21.25
C SER A 179 -11.22 5.55 -22.25
N ASN A 180 -11.47 5.40 -23.55
CA ASN A 180 -10.89 6.23 -24.61
C ASN A 180 -11.79 7.40 -25.05
N ARG A 181 -12.96 7.56 -24.47
CA ARG A 181 -13.90 8.66 -24.74
C ARG A 181 -13.66 9.83 -23.82
#